data_7a123e71edd8d7a9ef1b91b109e62c32
#
_entry.id   7a123e71edd8d7a9ef1b91b109e62c32
#
_cell.length_a   1.000
_cell.length_b   1.000
_cell.length_c   1.000
_cell.angle_alpha   90.00
_cell.angle_beta   90.00
_cell.angle_gamma   90.00
#
_symmetry.space_group_name_H-M   'P 1'
#
loop_
_entity.id
_entity.type
_entity.pdbx_description
1 polymer ?
#
loop_
_entity_poly.entity_id
_entity_poly.type
_entity_poly.pdbx_seq_one_letter_code
_entity_poly.pdbx_strand_id
1 'polypeptide(L)'
;MRDGRDMTRFGYALSSEEHNPRDLVRNAALAEEAGFEFALISDHFHPWLDDQGHSPFVWSVLGGIARETKTLEIGTGVTAPIIRTHPAIIAHAAATTADLFEGRFFLGVGTGENLNEHILGDGWPIYDDRRAMLVEAIEIMRGLWEGDLFSYRGEYYTVENARLYTLPAEPMRIMVAASGPESAELAGEMGDGFIGTTPDAEVVKTFRSTGGEGKPTFGKATVCWARTEAEGARTLHKIWRNGGVPGDLSQELPLPRHFDQAAELVTPEKLVESMPVGPKVKRYVESIQEYIDAGYDSVYIHQVGPDQEGFFTFWRDELQPALEKATPREPIAVG
;
A
#
# COMPACT_ATOMS: atom_id res chain seq x y z
N MET A 1 -15.22 19.14 -17.15
CA MET A 1 -13.93 19.84 -17.10
C MET A 1 -13.06 19.03 -16.15
N ARG A 2 -12.07 18.29 -16.62
CA ARG A 2 -11.07 17.62 -15.77
C ARG A 2 -10.14 18.71 -15.26
N ASP A 3 -10.17 18.98 -13.99
CA ASP A 3 -9.48 20.07 -13.33
C ASP A 3 -8.06 19.59 -12.99
N GLY A 4 -7.01 20.15 -13.63
CA GLY A 4 -5.61 20.16 -13.21
C GLY A 4 -4.90 18.88 -12.73
N ARG A 5 -5.54 17.69 -12.84
CA ARG A 5 -5.06 16.38 -12.35
C ARG A 5 -4.66 15.42 -13.48
N ASP A 6 -4.18 15.93 -14.60
CA ASP A 6 -3.98 15.16 -15.82
C ASP A 6 -2.65 14.36 -15.89
N MET A 7 -1.98 14.13 -14.76
CA MET A 7 -0.76 13.30 -14.77
C MET A 7 -0.79 12.24 -13.68
N THR A 8 -0.59 10.98 -14.10
CA THR A 8 -0.40 9.88 -13.17
C THR A 8 0.81 10.16 -12.27
N ARG A 9 0.60 10.07 -10.96
CA ARG A 9 1.66 10.15 -9.97
C ARG A 9 2.34 8.80 -9.81
N PHE A 10 3.64 8.79 -9.62
CA PHE A 10 4.40 7.57 -9.40
C PHE A 10 4.97 7.49 -7.99
N GLY A 11 4.76 6.34 -7.37
CA GLY A 11 5.21 6.04 -6.03
C GLY A 11 6.06 4.77 -5.95
N TYR A 12 6.62 4.54 -4.77
CA TYR A 12 7.45 3.39 -4.47
C TYR A 12 6.86 2.56 -3.31
N ALA A 13 6.92 1.22 -3.42
CA ALA A 13 6.51 0.33 -2.34
C ALA A 13 7.70 -0.01 -1.44
N LEU A 14 7.58 0.31 -0.17
CA LEU A 14 8.50 -0.08 0.88
C LEU A 14 8.02 -1.41 1.48
N SER A 15 8.53 -2.53 0.94
CA SER A 15 8.18 -3.88 1.41
C SER A 15 8.87 -4.17 2.74
N SER A 16 8.10 -4.12 3.82
CA SER A 16 8.58 -4.45 5.17
C SER A 16 8.96 -5.92 5.30
N GLU A 17 8.40 -6.79 4.48
CA GLU A 17 8.65 -8.22 4.47
C GLU A 17 10.04 -8.55 3.92
N GLU A 18 10.53 -7.74 2.96
CA GLU A 18 11.80 -7.99 2.27
C GLU A 18 13.00 -7.23 2.88
N HIS A 19 12.74 -6.14 3.63
CA HIS A 19 13.80 -5.23 4.04
C HIS A 19 13.81 -5.00 5.55
N ASN A 20 15.02 -4.95 6.12
CA ASN A 20 15.21 -4.55 7.51
C ASN A 20 14.91 -3.05 7.71
N PRO A 21 14.71 -2.57 8.96
CA PRO A 21 14.28 -1.19 9.20
C PRO A 21 15.26 -0.12 8.68
N ARG A 22 16.57 -0.39 8.65
CA ARG A 22 17.56 0.57 8.13
C ARG A 22 17.48 0.69 6.62
N ASP A 23 17.29 -0.44 5.94
CA ASP A 23 17.15 -0.46 4.48
C ASP A 23 15.83 0.19 4.05
N LEU A 24 14.73 0.02 4.80
CA LEU A 24 13.46 0.72 4.52
C LEU A 24 13.61 2.23 4.61
N VAL A 25 14.27 2.74 5.66
CA VAL A 25 14.55 4.18 5.80
C VAL A 25 15.45 4.68 4.67
N ARG A 26 16.50 3.94 4.32
CA ARG A 26 17.40 4.27 3.20
C ARG A 26 16.67 4.24 1.86
N ASN A 27 15.85 3.22 1.61
CA ASN A 27 15.11 3.09 0.36
C ASN A 27 14.06 4.20 0.19
N ALA A 28 13.45 4.69 1.29
CA ALA A 28 12.58 5.86 1.23
C ALA A 28 13.33 7.13 0.79
N ALA A 29 14.52 7.37 1.32
CA ALA A 29 15.38 8.49 0.90
C ALA A 29 15.82 8.35 -0.58
N LEU A 30 16.22 7.15 -0.99
CA LEU A 30 16.59 6.87 -2.38
C LEU A 30 15.40 7.01 -3.33
N ALA A 31 14.19 6.64 -2.92
CA ALA A 31 12.98 6.86 -3.71
C ALA A 31 12.69 8.35 -3.92
N GLU A 32 12.83 9.17 -2.86
CA GLU A 32 12.73 10.63 -2.97
C GLU A 32 13.78 11.19 -3.93
N GLU A 33 15.05 10.79 -3.78
CA GLU A 33 16.14 11.20 -4.67
C GLU A 33 15.93 10.77 -6.13
N ALA A 34 15.29 9.61 -6.34
CA ALA A 34 14.95 9.10 -7.67
C ALA A 34 13.74 9.78 -8.30
N GLY A 35 13.05 10.68 -7.58
CA GLY A 35 11.93 11.46 -8.10
C GLY A 35 10.56 10.81 -7.92
N PHE A 36 10.43 9.78 -7.07
CA PHE A 36 9.12 9.31 -6.66
C PHE A 36 8.40 10.35 -5.79
N GLU A 37 7.11 10.54 -6.03
CA GLU A 37 6.32 11.57 -5.36
C GLU A 37 5.76 11.09 -4.02
N PHE A 38 5.57 9.77 -3.88
CA PHE A 38 5.05 9.15 -2.68
C PHE A 38 5.59 7.73 -2.49
N ALA A 39 5.40 7.18 -1.30
CA ALA A 39 5.63 5.76 -1.06
C ALA A 39 4.58 5.17 -0.12
N LEU A 40 4.32 3.87 -0.26
CA LEU A 40 3.50 3.10 0.66
C LEU A 40 4.34 2.02 1.35
N ILE A 41 4.23 1.94 2.66
CA ILE A 41 4.92 0.93 3.47
C ILE A 41 3.94 -0.13 3.98
N SER A 42 4.27 -1.42 3.81
CA SER A 42 3.46 -2.51 4.35
C SER A 42 3.56 -2.61 5.88
N ASP A 43 2.44 -2.95 6.54
CA ASP A 43 2.34 -3.14 8.00
C ASP A 43 2.04 -4.60 8.31
N HIS A 44 3.07 -5.40 8.38
CA HIS A 44 3.01 -6.82 8.66
C HIS A 44 3.63 -7.19 10.01
N PHE A 45 3.18 -8.30 10.61
CA PHE A 45 3.84 -8.95 11.74
C PHE A 45 4.71 -10.11 11.25
N HIS A 46 4.23 -10.85 10.26
CA HIS A 46 4.98 -11.89 9.57
C HIS A 46 5.25 -11.52 8.11
N PRO A 47 6.39 -11.93 7.53
CA PRO A 47 6.51 -11.93 6.08
C PRO A 47 5.56 -12.98 5.48
N TRP A 48 5.25 -12.87 4.20
CA TRP A 48 4.47 -13.88 3.48
C TRP A 48 5.21 -15.21 3.38
N LEU A 49 6.53 -15.16 3.24
CA LEU A 49 7.43 -16.29 3.06
C LEU A 49 8.66 -16.10 3.96
N ASP A 50 9.18 -17.19 4.54
CA ASP A 50 10.41 -17.13 5.35
C ASP A 50 11.60 -16.59 4.55
N ASP A 51 11.63 -16.79 3.22
CA ASP A 51 12.66 -16.27 2.31
C ASP A 51 12.72 -14.73 2.24
N GLN A 52 11.64 -14.02 2.58
CA GLN A 52 11.60 -12.54 2.64
C GLN A 52 12.38 -12.04 3.87
N GLY A 53 12.23 -12.69 5.01
CA GLY A 53 13.17 -12.62 6.14
C GLY A 53 12.97 -11.44 7.11
N HIS A 54 12.04 -10.53 6.88
CA HIS A 54 11.82 -9.35 7.70
C HIS A 54 10.33 -9.10 7.98
N SER A 55 10.04 -8.30 9.01
CA SER A 55 8.75 -7.67 9.27
C SER A 55 8.90 -6.70 10.46
N PRO A 56 9.56 -5.56 10.28
CA PRO A 56 9.77 -4.61 11.35
C PRO A 56 8.47 -3.88 11.71
N PHE A 57 8.38 -3.40 12.95
CA PHE A 57 7.24 -2.60 13.40
C PHE A 57 7.16 -1.27 12.65
N VAL A 58 6.16 -1.12 11.80
CA VAL A 58 6.04 -0.03 10.81
C VAL A 58 6.10 1.36 11.43
N TRP A 59 5.45 1.57 12.58
CA TRP A 59 5.39 2.88 13.24
C TRP A 59 6.75 3.40 13.71
N SER A 60 7.67 2.50 14.09
CA SER A 60 9.06 2.86 14.39
C SER A 60 9.84 3.22 13.14
N VAL A 61 9.60 2.51 12.04
CA VAL A 61 10.26 2.77 10.74
C VAL A 61 9.80 4.11 10.17
N LEU A 62 8.50 4.41 10.23
CA LEU A 62 7.93 5.70 9.80
C LEU A 62 8.59 6.89 10.49
N GLY A 63 8.86 6.80 11.81
CA GLY A 63 9.61 7.83 12.52
C GLY A 63 11.03 8.06 11.96
N GLY A 64 11.71 6.99 11.53
CA GLY A 64 12.99 7.08 10.82
C GLY A 64 12.87 7.74 9.45
N ILE A 65 11.89 7.32 8.64
CA ILE A 65 11.63 7.88 7.30
C ILE A 65 11.32 9.37 7.39
N ALA A 66 10.52 9.80 8.36
CA ALA A 66 10.17 11.22 8.55
C ALA A 66 11.40 12.13 8.73
N ARG A 67 12.49 11.60 9.30
CA ARG A 67 13.75 12.35 9.51
C ARG A 67 14.62 12.40 8.26
N GLU A 68 14.57 11.37 7.42
CA GLU A 68 15.44 11.24 6.26
C GLU A 68 14.82 11.81 4.96
N THR A 69 13.48 11.98 4.92
CA THR A 69 12.76 12.51 3.75
C THR A 69 12.19 13.91 3.99
N LYS A 70 12.05 14.72 2.93
CA LYS A 70 11.60 16.12 3.01
C LYS A 70 10.33 16.41 2.23
N THR A 71 10.13 15.72 1.12
CA THR A 71 9.05 15.98 0.15
C THR A 71 8.21 14.74 -0.14
N LEU A 72 8.77 13.54 0.11
CA LEU A 72 8.09 12.27 -0.15
C LEU A 72 6.83 12.15 0.71
N GLU A 73 5.67 12.01 0.06
CA GLU A 73 4.43 11.68 0.74
C GLU A 73 4.46 10.20 1.16
N ILE A 74 4.03 9.87 2.36
CA ILE A 74 4.07 8.49 2.88
C ILE A 74 2.68 8.04 3.29
N GLY A 75 2.35 6.78 2.96
CA GLY A 75 1.18 6.09 3.46
C GLY A 75 1.49 4.68 3.96
N THR A 76 0.64 4.12 4.80
CA THR A 76 0.64 2.68 5.03
C THR A 76 -0.09 1.96 3.91
N GLY A 77 0.44 0.82 3.47
CA GLY A 77 -0.13 0.08 2.36
C GLY A 77 -0.29 -1.42 2.63
N VAL A 78 -1.13 -1.82 3.64
CA VAL A 78 -2.02 -1.04 4.50
C VAL A 78 -1.96 -1.55 5.95
N THR A 79 -2.38 -0.72 6.90
CA THR A 79 -2.56 -1.12 8.30
C THR A 79 -3.95 -1.73 8.50
N ALA A 80 -4.06 -2.82 9.28
CA ALA A 80 -5.33 -3.39 9.71
C ALA A 80 -5.67 -2.92 11.14
N PRO A 81 -6.57 -1.95 11.32
CA PRO A 81 -6.93 -1.43 12.64
C PRO A 81 -8.08 -2.27 13.26
N ILE A 82 -7.98 -3.61 13.21
CA ILE A 82 -9.12 -4.46 13.59
C ILE A 82 -8.84 -5.37 14.79
N ILE A 83 -7.82 -6.25 14.75
CA ILE A 83 -7.58 -7.25 15.79
C ILE A 83 -6.25 -7.05 16.48
N ARG A 84 -5.15 -7.13 15.74
CA ARG A 84 -3.78 -7.03 16.27
C ARG A 84 -3.54 -5.70 17.01
N THR A 85 -4.15 -4.63 16.54
CA THR A 85 -3.99 -3.32 17.16
C THR A 85 -5.33 -2.59 17.19
N HIS A 86 -5.74 -2.19 18.40
CA HIS A 86 -6.98 -1.46 18.63
C HIS A 86 -7.00 -0.11 17.87
N PRO A 87 -8.12 0.29 17.22
CA PRO A 87 -8.20 1.52 16.42
C PRO A 87 -7.81 2.80 17.16
N ALA A 88 -8.05 2.90 18.46
CA ALA A 88 -7.60 4.06 19.24
C ALA A 88 -6.06 4.16 19.32
N ILE A 89 -5.35 3.03 19.32
CA ILE A 89 -3.88 3.01 19.31
C ILE A 89 -3.36 3.38 17.92
N ILE A 90 -4.01 2.90 16.86
CA ILE A 90 -3.69 3.31 15.48
C ILE A 90 -3.95 4.81 15.28
N ALA A 91 -5.08 5.34 15.79
CA ALA A 91 -5.35 6.79 15.75
C ALA A 91 -4.24 7.62 16.39
N HIS A 92 -3.75 7.17 17.56
CA HIS A 92 -2.66 7.84 18.27
C HIS A 92 -1.33 7.76 17.51
N ALA A 93 -0.99 6.56 16.99
CA ALA A 93 0.23 6.36 16.20
C ALA A 93 0.20 7.19 14.92
N ALA A 94 -0.93 7.18 14.18
CA ALA A 94 -1.11 7.93 12.96
C ALA A 94 -1.04 9.45 13.17
N ALA A 95 -1.67 9.97 14.23
CA ALA A 95 -1.59 11.40 14.56
C ALA A 95 -0.15 11.85 14.87
N THR A 96 0.59 11.05 15.64
CA THR A 96 2.01 11.31 15.93
C THR A 96 2.86 11.25 14.64
N THR A 97 2.60 10.27 13.79
CA THR A 97 3.32 10.12 12.52
C THR A 97 3.04 11.30 11.60
N ALA A 98 1.78 11.73 11.49
CA ALA A 98 1.41 12.86 10.65
C ALA A 98 2.05 14.19 11.09
N ASP A 99 2.18 14.41 12.40
CA ASP A 99 2.92 15.55 12.95
C ASP A 99 4.40 15.52 12.54
N LEU A 100 5.05 14.34 12.62
CA LEU A 100 6.44 14.14 12.20
C LEU A 100 6.66 14.38 10.71
N PHE A 101 5.67 14.06 9.87
CA PHE A 101 5.72 14.24 8.41
C PHE A 101 5.23 15.61 7.93
N GLU A 102 4.79 16.48 8.81
CA GLU A 102 4.37 17.85 8.48
C GLU A 102 3.35 17.90 7.31
N GLY A 103 2.29 17.08 7.38
CA GLY A 103 1.22 16.99 6.38
C GLY A 103 1.46 16.02 5.22
N ARG A 104 2.63 15.39 5.12
CA ARG A 104 2.99 14.41 4.07
C ARG A 104 2.60 12.96 4.40
N PHE A 105 1.74 12.73 5.39
CA PHE A 105 1.31 11.39 5.77
C PHE A 105 -0.18 11.17 5.48
N PHE A 106 -0.52 9.95 5.05
CA PHE A 106 -1.89 9.46 5.03
C PHE A 106 -1.96 8.03 5.57
N LEU A 107 -3.10 7.65 6.14
CA LEU A 107 -3.30 6.31 6.67
C LEU A 107 -4.00 5.42 5.64
N GLY A 108 -3.33 4.39 5.15
CA GLY A 108 -3.97 3.32 4.40
C GLY A 108 -4.46 2.23 5.34
N VAL A 109 -5.71 1.82 5.21
CA VAL A 109 -6.36 0.81 6.06
C VAL A 109 -7.00 -0.31 5.25
N GLY A 110 -7.12 -1.49 5.85
CA GLY A 110 -7.77 -2.65 5.25
C GLY A 110 -8.30 -3.62 6.30
N THR A 111 -8.97 -4.68 5.82
CA THR A 111 -9.55 -5.73 6.67
C THR A 111 -8.54 -6.77 7.16
N GLY A 112 -7.25 -6.58 6.86
CA GLY A 112 -6.15 -7.44 7.30
C GLY A 112 -6.09 -8.82 6.67
N GLU A 113 -5.10 -9.57 7.07
CA GLU A 113 -4.87 -10.98 6.73
C GLU A 113 -4.65 -11.79 8.01
N ASN A 114 -5.15 -13.02 8.03
CA ASN A 114 -4.97 -13.94 9.16
C ASN A 114 -3.48 -14.13 9.52
N LEU A 115 -2.59 -14.08 8.54
CA LEU A 115 -1.13 -14.14 8.71
C LEU A 115 -0.63 -13.18 9.79
N ASN A 116 -1.19 -11.98 9.85
CA ASN A 116 -0.74 -10.89 10.70
C ASN A 116 -1.59 -10.72 11.97
N GLU A 117 -2.88 -11.03 11.87
CA GLU A 117 -3.85 -10.65 12.89
C GLU A 117 -4.07 -11.72 13.98
N HIS A 118 -3.82 -13.02 13.69
CA HIS A 118 -4.05 -14.13 14.62
C HIS A 118 -3.10 -14.18 15.83
N ILE A 119 -2.03 -13.38 15.82
CA ILE A 119 -0.88 -13.49 16.76
C ILE A 119 -1.23 -13.26 18.23
N LEU A 120 -2.35 -12.59 18.50
CA LEU A 120 -2.81 -12.37 19.89
C LEU A 120 -3.71 -13.49 20.41
N GLY A 121 -4.00 -14.49 19.57
CA GLY A 121 -4.79 -15.65 19.94
C GLY A 121 -6.30 -15.49 19.73
N ASP A 122 -6.73 -14.35 19.21
CA ASP A 122 -8.12 -14.14 18.80
C ASP A 122 -8.43 -14.95 17.53
N GLY A 123 -9.69 -15.36 17.38
CA GLY A 123 -10.16 -16.04 16.17
C GLY A 123 -10.14 -15.11 14.96
N TRP A 124 -9.93 -15.67 13.77
CA TRP A 124 -10.04 -14.93 12.52
C TRP A 124 -11.52 -14.83 12.10
N PRO A 125 -12.13 -13.62 12.11
CA PRO A 125 -13.54 -13.46 11.78
C PRO A 125 -13.80 -13.65 10.28
N ILE A 126 -15.05 -13.92 9.93
CA ILE A 126 -15.49 -13.90 8.52
C ILE A 126 -15.38 -12.49 7.95
N TYR A 127 -15.38 -12.39 6.62
CA TYR A 127 -15.16 -11.12 5.94
C TYR A 127 -16.17 -10.04 6.34
N ASP A 128 -17.46 -10.36 6.48
CA ASP A 128 -18.50 -9.40 6.87
C ASP A 128 -18.24 -8.77 8.24
N ASP A 129 -17.79 -9.57 9.20
CA ASP A 129 -17.41 -9.06 10.53
C ASP A 129 -16.18 -8.17 10.45
N ARG A 130 -15.15 -8.59 9.69
CA ARG A 130 -13.94 -7.77 9.50
C ARG A 130 -14.25 -6.43 8.82
N ARG A 131 -15.18 -6.45 7.87
CA ARG A 131 -15.68 -5.23 7.21
C ARG A 131 -16.40 -4.30 8.20
N ALA A 132 -17.28 -4.85 9.04
CA ALA A 132 -17.98 -4.09 10.08
C ALA A 132 -17.00 -3.56 11.14
N MET A 133 -16.02 -4.35 11.56
CA MET A 133 -14.92 -3.90 12.44
C MET A 133 -14.15 -2.72 11.84
N LEU A 134 -13.86 -2.76 10.54
CA LEU A 134 -13.16 -1.65 9.86
C LEU A 134 -13.99 -0.36 9.82
N VAL A 135 -15.31 -0.46 9.66
CA VAL A 135 -16.22 0.70 9.74
C VAL A 135 -16.13 1.36 11.12
N GLU A 136 -16.32 0.58 12.20
CA GLU A 136 -16.20 1.12 13.57
C GLU A 136 -14.79 1.68 13.84
N ALA A 137 -13.75 1.04 13.32
CA ALA A 137 -12.38 1.51 13.47
C ALA A 137 -12.15 2.88 12.81
N ILE A 138 -12.69 3.09 11.61
CA ILE A 138 -12.61 4.39 10.91
C ILE A 138 -13.36 5.47 11.70
N GLU A 139 -14.56 5.17 12.21
CA GLU A 139 -15.36 6.09 13.03
C GLU A 139 -14.60 6.48 14.31
N ILE A 140 -14.00 5.52 15.01
CA ILE A 140 -13.19 5.77 16.21
C ILE A 140 -11.99 6.65 15.91
N MET A 141 -11.24 6.33 14.84
CA MET A 141 -10.06 7.11 14.48
C MET A 141 -10.42 8.55 14.11
N ARG A 142 -11.46 8.76 13.32
CA ARG A 142 -11.95 10.10 12.96
C ARG A 142 -12.42 10.88 14.19
N GLY A 143 -13.21 10.24 15.09
CA GLY A 143 -13.68 10.87 16.32
C GLY A 143 -12.55 11.29 17.27
N LEU A 144 -11.50 10.48 17.37
CA LEU A 144 -10.33 10.82 18.20
C LEU A 144 -9.50 11.97 17.62
N TRP A 145 -9.44 12.11 16.29
CA TRP A 145 -8.70 13.19 15.62
C TRP A 145 -9.41 14.56 15.68
N GLU A 146 -10.67 14.61 16.12
CA GLU A 146 -11.33 15.89 16.46
C GLU A 146 -10.67 16.59 17.67
N GLY A 147 -9.93 15.84 18.51
CA GLY A 147 -9.17 16.40 19.62
C GLY A 147 -9.97 16.69 20.89
N ASP A 148 -11.26 16.38 20.89
CA ASP A 148 -12.11 16.48 22.06
C ASP A 148 -12.12 15.21 22.90
N LEU A 149 -12.78 15.24 24.08
CA LEU A 149 -12.99 14.05 24.88
C LEU A 149 -13.99 13.14 24.16
N PHE A 150 -13.54 11.94 23.79
CA PHE A 150 -14.27 11.01 22.95
C PHE A 150 -14.56 9.70 23.70
N SER A 151 -15.78 9.21 23.56
CA SER A 151 -16.19 7.87 23.98
C SER A 151 -17.02 7.24 22.89
N TYR A 152 -16.78 5.94 22.66
CA TYR A 152 -17.45 5.13 21.65
C TYR A 152 -17.86 3.79 22.22
N ARG A 153 -19.02 3.29 21.87
CA ARG A 153 -19.47 1.95 22.24
C ARG A 153 -20.18 1.32 21.05
N GLY A 154 -19.41 0.55 20.30
CA GLY A 154 -19.88 -0.23 19.16
C GLY A 154 -20.14 -1.68 19.50
N GLU A 155 -20.26 -2.49 18.49
CA GLU A 155 -20.38 -3.95 18.58
C GLU A 155 -19.01 -4.58 18.86
N TYR A 156 -17.97 -4.07 18.23
CA TYR A 156 -16.61 -4.65 18.29
C TYR A 156 -15.68 -3.87 19.21
N TYR A 157 -15.84 -2.56 19.33
CA TYR A 157 -14.91 -1.73 20.10
C TYR A 157 -15.58 -0.85 21.14
N THR A 158 -14.84 -0.57 22.20
CA THR A 158 -15.20 0.42 23.21
C THR A 158 -14.02 1.36 23.42
N VAL A 159 -14.31 2.67 23.39
CA VAL A 159 -13.39 3.74 23.78
C VAL A 159 -14.06 4.53 24.90
N GLU A 160 -13.34 4.80 26.00
CA GLU A 160 -13.92 5.49 27.14
C GLU A 160 -13.04 6.68 27.55
N ASN A 161 -13.62 7.88 27.49
CA ASN A 161 -13.01 9.13 27.93
C ASN A 161 -11.59 9.36 27.39
N ALA A 162 -11.36 8.99 26.11
CA ALA A 162 -10.07 9.16 25.44
C ALA A 162 -9.96 10.54 24.79
N ARG A 163 -8.75 11.09 24.76
CA ARG A 163 -8.43 12.33 24.04
C ARG A 163 -7.01 12.28 23.50
N LEU A 164 -6.83 12.67 22.25
CA LEU A 164 -5.52 12.90 21.67
C LEU A 164 -5.11 14.37 21.88
N TYR A 165 -3.87 14.58 22.32
CA TYR A 165 -3.31 15.92 22.59
C TYR A 165 -2.33 16.37 21.50
N THR A 166 -1.69 15.43 20.79
CA THR A 166 -0.90 15.71 19.60
C THR A 166 -1.74 15.36 18.38
N LEU A 167 -2.05 16.36 17.58
CA LEU A 167 -2.87 16.24 16.38
C LEU A 167 -2.11 16.85 15.20
N PRO A 168 -2.28 16.31 13.98
CA PRO A 168 -1.72 16.93 12.79
C PRO A 168 -2.39 18.29 12.51
N ALA A 169 -1.66 19.20 11.88
CA ALA A 169 -2.18 20.51 11.49
C ALA A 169 -3.28 20.42 10.42
N GLU A 170 -3.23 19.40 9.57
CA GLU A 170 -4.21 19.13 8.51
C GLU A 170 -5.06 17.89 8.86
N PRO A 171 -6.32 17.81 8.40
CA PRO A 171 -7.14 16.62 8.60
C PRO A 171 -6.48 15.36 8.06
N MET A 172 -6.47 14.28 8.87
CA MET A 172 -5.93 12.99 8.50
C MET A 172 -6.75 12.36 7.37
N ARG A 173 -6.08 11.96 6.29
CA ARG A 173 -6.70 11.23 5.19
C ARG A 173 -6.60 9.72 5.42
N ILE A 174 -7.72 9.02 5.20
CA ILE A 174 -7.81 7.56 5.26
C ILE A 174 -8.01 7.02 3.85
N MET A 175 -7.06 6.23 3.34
CA MET A 175 -7.19 5.47 2.10
C MET A 175 -7.63 4.04 2.45
N VAL A 176 -8.69 3.54 1.83
CA VAL A 176 -9.20 2.19 2.12
C VAL A 176 -8.78 1.23 1.02
N ALA A 177 -8.20 0.09 1.42
CA ALA A 177 -7.83 -0.96 0.49
C ALA A 177 -9.05 -1.74 0.02
N ALA A 178 -9.08 -2.05 -1.27
CA ALA A 178 -10.12 -2.90 -1.85
C ALA A 178 -9.60 -3.76 -2.99
N SER A 179 -10.13 -4.98 -3.09
CA SER A 179 -9.82 -5.96 -4.14
C SER A 179 -11.08 -6.50 -4.83
N GLY A 180 -12.27 -6.11 -4.37
CA GLY A 180 -13.55 -6.53 -4.93
C GLY A 180 -14.63 -5.46 -4.77
N PRO A 181 -15.85 -5.70 -5.31
CA PRO A 181 -16.93 -4.70 -5.31
C PRO A 181 -17.32 -4.19 -3.92
N GLU A 182 -17.54 -5.09 -2.96
CA GLU A 182 -17.99 -4.73 -1.60
C GLU A 182 -16.97 -3.87 -0.85
N SER A 183 -15.68 -4.19 -0.99
CA SER A 183 -14.60 -3.38 -0.39
C SER A 183 -14.42 -2.06 -1.13
N ALA A 184 -14.68 -2.00 -2.44
CA ALA A 184 -14.66 -0.77 -3.21
C ALA A 184 -15.81 0.18 -2.84
N GLU A 185 -17.01 -0.37 -2.57
CA GLU A 185 -18.14 0.39 -2.02
C GLU A 185 -17.77 1.01 -0.68
N LEU A 186 -17.25 0.21 0.25
CA LEU A 186 -16.78 0.71 1.54
C LEU A 186 -15.72 1.81 1.39
N ALA A 187 -14.77 1.63 0.47
CA ALA A 187 -13.74 2.65 0.20
C ALA A 187 -14.36 3.95 -0.30
N GLY A 188 -15.38 3.87 -1.16
CA GLY A 188 -16.10 5.04 -1.65
C GLY A 188 -16.87 5.79 -0.56
N GLU A 189 -17.57 5.06 0.30
CA GLU A 189 -18.39 5.59 1.38
C GLU A 189 -17.57 6.18 2.53
N MET A 190 -16.55 5.44 2.99
CA MET A 190 -15.85 5.74 4.24
C MET A 190 -14.44 6.32 4.03
N GLY A 191 -13.81 6.04 2.88
CA GLY A 191 -12.44 6.46 2.60
C GLY A 191 -12.33 7.86 2.01
N ASP A 192 -11.15 8.46 2.15
CA ASP A 192 -10.75 9.68 1.43
C ASP A 192 -9.97 9.34 0.15
N GLY A 193 -9.84 8.05 -0.16
CA GLY A 193 -9.23 7.48 -1.35
C GLY A 193 -9.23 5.97 -1.31
N PHE A 194 -8.67 5.36 -2.35
CA PHE A 194 -8.69 3.91 -2.61
C PHE A 194 -7.28 3.39 -2.88
N ILE A 195 -6.96 2.20 -2.33
CA ILE A 195 -5.73 1.46 -2.63
C ILE A 195 -6.09 0.10 -3.20
N GLY A 196 -5.59 -0.22 -4.41
CA GLY A 196 -5.78 -1.51 -5.08
C GLY A 196 -4.44 -2.16 -5.46
N THR A 197 -4.47 -3.49 -5.63
CA THR A 197 -3.28 -4.29 -6.00
C THR A 197 -3.38 -4.93 -7.37
N THR A 198 -4.49 -4.73 -8.08
CA THR A 198 -4.75 -5.24 -9.43
C THR A 198 -5.30 -4.14 -10.33
N PRO A 199 -5.03 -4.16 -11.65
CA PRO A 199 -5.56 -3.19 -12.60
C PRO A 199 -7.01 -3.51 -12.99
N ASP A 200 -7.93 -3.51 -12.01
CA ASP A 200 -9.34 -3.83 -12.20
C ASP A 200 -10.20 -2.57 -12.35
N ALA A 201 -10.63 -2.29 -13.59
CA ALA A 201 -11.42 -1.13 -13.93
C ALA A 201 -12.84 -1.15 -13.29
N GLU A 202 -13.44 -2.33 -13.07
CA GLU A 202 -14.76 -2.41 -12.43
C GLU A 202 -14.68 -2.10 -10.94
N VAL A 203 -13.62 -2.50 -10.25
CA VAL A 203 -13.38 -2.13 -8.85
C VAL A 203 -13.19 -0.61 -8.73
N VAL A 204 -12.37 0.01 -9.59
CA VAL A 204 -12.18 1.47 -9.62
C VAL A 204 -13.50 2.19 -9.90
N LYS A 205 -14.29 1.71 -10.87
CA LYS A 205 -15.59 2.27 -11.21
C LYS A 205 -16.60 2.17 -10.05
N THR A 206 -16.64 1.04 -9.36
CA THR A 206 -17.47 0.85 -8.16
C THR A 206 -17.11 1.87 -7.10
N PHE A 207 -15.82 2.00 -6.75
CA PHE A 207 -15.34 3.04 -5.84
C PHE A 207 -15.81 4.45 -6.26
N ARG A 208 -15.62 4.83 -7.54
CA ARG A 208 -16.05 6.15 -8.04
C ARG A 208 -17.55 6.38 -7.87
N SER A 209 -18.37 5.37 -8.17
CA SER A 209 -19.85 5.50 -8.15
C SER A 209 -20.45 5.50 -6.74
N THR A 210 -19.72 5.05 -5.72
CA THR A 210 -20.19 4.96 -4.32
C THR A 210 -19.63 6.06 -3.40
N GLY A 211 -19.27 7.21 -3.96
CA GLY A 211 -18.79 8.38 -3.22
C GLY A 211 -17.30 8.66 -3.37
N GLY A 212 -16.59 7.86 -4.18
CA GLY A 212 -15.15 8.03 -4.47
C GLY A 212 -14.86 8.98 -5.64
N GLU A 213 -15.88 9.63 -6.25
CA GLU A 213 -15.65 10.56 -7.36
C GLU A 213 -14.74 11.71 -6.92
N GLY A 214 -13.67 11.92 -7.68
CA GLY A 214 -12.67 12.94 -7.36
C GLY A 214 -11.69 12.62 -6.21
N LYS A 215 -11.88 11.52 -5.47
CA LYS A 215 -10.92 11.06 -4.46
C LYS A 215 -9.75 10.30 -5.13
N PRO A 216 -8.51 10.36 -4.59
CA PRO A 216 -7.34 9.70 -5.18
C PRO A 216 -7.43 8.17 -5.16
N THR A 217 -6.79 7.56 -6.17
CA THR A 217 -6.66 6.10 -6.28
C THR A 217 -5.20 5.70 -6.47
N PHE A 218 -4.77 4.65 -5.76
CA PHE A 218 -3.40 4.15 -5.76
C PHE A 218 -3.38 2.68 -6.18
N GLY A 219 -2.70 2.36 -7.29
CA GLY A 219 -2.53 1.00 -7.79
C GLY A 219 -1.11 0.47 -7.54
N LYS A 220 -0.97 -0.80 -7.11
CA LYS A 220 0.32 -1.44 -6.88
C LYS A 220 0.77 -2.30 -8.06
N ALA A 221 1.81 -1.88 -8.76
CA ALA A 221 2.47 -2.66 -9.80
C ALA A 221 3.70 -3.40 -9.22
N THR A 222 3.68 -4.74 -9.21
CA THR A 222 4.81 -5.56 -8.74
C THR A 222 5.72 -5.91 -9.90
N VAL A 223 7.03 -5.68 -9.72
CA VAL A 223 8.08 -5.89 -10.73
C VAL A 223 9.33 -6.49 -10.09
N CYS A 224 10.22 -7.06 -10.90
CA CYS A 224 11.53 -7.51 -10.43
C CYS A 224 12.61 -7.13 -11.45
N TRP A 225 13.14 -5.92 -11.31
CA TRP A 225 14.28 -5.52 -12.09
C TRP A 225 15.53 -6.32 -11.69
N ALA A 226 16.25 -6.76 -12.68
CA ALA A 226 17.54 -7.43 -12.57
C ALA A 226 18.31 -7.25 -13.88
N ARG A 227 19.60 -7.53 -13.87
CA ARG A 227 20.46 -7.37 -15.05
C ARG A 227 20.07 -8.29 -16.21
N THR A 228 19.41 -9.41 -15.91
CA THR A 228 18.89 -10.35 -16.91
C THR A 228 17.49 -10.84 -16.54
N GLU A 229 16.67 -11.21 -17.54
CA GLU A 229 15.36 -11.79 -17.30
C GLU A 229 15.41 -13.08 -16.47
N ALA A 230 16.41 -13.93 -16.72
CA ALA A 230 16.57 -15.19 -15.99
C ALA A 230 16.92 -14.97 -14.50
N GLU A 231 17.69 -13.93 -14.18
CA GLU A 231 17.96 -13.54 -12.81
C GLU A 231 16.69 -12.98 -12.14
N GLY A 232 15.99 -12.05 -12.80
CA GLY A 232 14.74 -11.50 -12.31
C GLY A 232 13.67 -12.56 -12.04
N ALA A 233 13.49 -13.50 -12.96
CA ALA A 233 12.53 -14.60 -12.78
C ALA A 233 12.86 -15.49 -11.59
N ARG A 234 14.15 -15.82 -11.38
CA ARG A 234 14.58 -16.60 -10.21
C ARG A 234 14.37 -15.82 -8.91
N THR A 235 14.71 -14.52 -8.89
CA THR A 235 14.56 -13.66 -7.73
C THR A 235 13.08 -13.49 -7.38
N LEU A 236 12.25 -13.18 -8.36
CA LEU A 236 10.81 -13.06 -8.20
C LEU A 236 10.20 -14.33 -7.62
N HIS A 237 10.51 -15.49 -8.20
CA HIS A 237 10.04 -16.78 -7.70
C HIS A 237 10.53 -17.08 -6.28
N LYS A 238 11.78 -16.79 -5.96
CA LYS A 238 12.31 -17.03 -4.63
C LYS A 238 11.61 -16.14 -3.57
N ILE A 239 11.47 -14.86 -3.85
CA ILE A 239 11.05 -13.85 -2.86
C ILE A 239 9.53 -13.61 -2.88
N TRP A 240 8.86 -13.77 -4.02
CA TRP A 240 7.47 -13.35 -4.21
C TRP A 240 6.58 -14.42 -4.84
N ARG A 241 6.87 -15.73 -4.66
CA ARG A 241 6.03 -16.82 -5.21
C ARG A 241 4.59 -16.82 -4.64
N ASN A 242 4.39 -16.25 -3.44
CA ASN A 242 3.08 -16.02 -2.86
C ASN A 242 2.17 -15.14 -3.74
N GLY A 243 2.73 -14.25 -4.55
CA GLY A 243 1.98 -13.45 -5.51
C GLY A 243 1.27 -14.26 -6.62
N GLY A 244 1.59 -15.55 -6.76
CA GLY A 244 0.91 -16.48 -7.66
C GLY A 244 -0.15 -17.35 -6.97
N VAL A 245 -0.38 -17.20 -5.68
CA VAL A 245 -1.40 -17.93 -4.91
C VAL A 245 -2.79 -17.35 -5.24
N PRO A 246 -3.75 -18.18 -5.69
CA PRO A 246 -5.03 -17.69 -6.17
C PRO A 246 -6.06 -17.45 -5.07
N GLY A 247 -7.01 -16.56 -5.34
CA GLY A 247 -8.22 -16.36 -4.55
C GLY A 247 -7.96 -15.78 -3.15
N ASP A 248 -8.85 -16.10 -2.23
CA ASP A 248 -8.86 -15.53 -0.88
C ASP A 248 -7.83 -16.15 0.08
N LEU A 249 -7.04 -17.12 -0.39
CA LEU A 249 -6.03 -17.81 0.43
C LEU A 249 -5.05 -16.83 1.08
N SER A 250 -4.72 -15.73 0.41
CA SER A 250 -3.86 -14.69 0.97
C SER A 250 -4.42 -14.04 2.23
N GLN A 251 -5.74 -14.02 2.40
CA GLN A 251 -6.40 -13.48 3.59
C GLN A 251 -6.58 -14.52 4.69
N GLU A 252 -6.65 -15.81 4.32
CA GLU A 252 -7.06 -16.89 5.23
C GLU A 252 -5.88 -17.67 5.84
N LEU A 253 -4.75 -17.76 5.15
CA LEU A 253 -3.61 -18.54 5.61
C LEU A 253 -2.89 -17.85 6.79
N PRO A 254 -2.68 -18.54 7.95
CA PRO A 254 -2.15 -17.88 9.15
C PRO A 254 -0.62 -17.90 9.28
N LEU A 255 0.12 -18.67 8.48
CA LEU A 255 1.56 -18.87 8.71
C LEU A 255 2.37 -18.83 7.39
N PRO A 256 3.59 -18.30 7.38
CA PRO A 256 4.46 -18.30 6.19
C PRO A 256 4.63 -19.67 5.53
N ARG A 257 4.80 -20.74 6.32
CA ARG A 257 4.88 -22.12 5.79
C ARG A 257 3.64 -22.56 5.00
N HIS A 258 2.47 -22.00 5.30
CA HIS A 258 1.24 -22.33 4.55
C HIS A 258 1.24 -21.62 3.19
N PHE A 259 1.80 -20.42 3.12
CA PHE A 259 2.03 -19.74 1.84
C PHE A 259 3.06 -20.47 0.98
N ASP A 260 4.13 -21.02 1.60
CA ASP A 260 5.08 -21.88 0.92
C ASP A 260 4.39 -23.09 0.28
N GLN A 261 3.56 -23.79 1.06
CA GLN A 261 2.80 -24.94 0.57
C GLN A 261 1.80 -24.55 -0.53
N ALA A 262 1.07 -23.44 -0.36
CA ALA A 262 0.11 -22.97 -1.37
C ALA A 262 0.83 -22.55 -2.67
N ALA A 263 2.03 -22.02 -2.58
CA ALA A 263 2.84 -21.58 -3.70
C ALA A 263 3.71 -22.69 -4.33
N GLU A 264 3.66 -23.96 -3.85
CA GLU A 264 4.52 -25.04 -4.35
C GLU A 264 4.34 -25.31 -5.86
N LEU A 265 3.15 -25.06 -6.38
CA LEU A 265 2.84 -25.23 -7.81
C LEU A 265 3.01 -23.94 -8.64
N VAL A 266 3.38 -22.85 -8.00
CA VAL A 266 3.65 -21.59 -8.72
C VAL A 266 5.02 -21.68 -9.36
N THR A 267 5.07 -21.55 -10.69
CA THR A 267 6.34 -21.59 -11.44
C THR A 267 6.85 -20.19 -11.77
N PRO A 268 8.16 -20.00 -11.99
CA PRO A 268 8.70 -18.71 -12.44
C PRO A 268 8.01 -18.19 -13.69
N GLU A 269 7.71 -19.08 -14.67
CA GLU A 269 7.06 -18.72 -15.93
C GLU A 269 5.68 -18.10 -15.70
N LYS A 270 4.88 -18.67 -14.78
CA LYS A 270 3.57 -18.15 -14.42
C LYS A 270 3.65 -16.74 -13.81
N LEU A 271 4.64 -16.51 -12.93
CA LEU A 271 4.82 -15.19 -12.30
C LEU A 271 5.19 -14.11 -13.32
N VAL A 272 6.09 -14.43 -14.25
CA VAL A 272 6.56 -13.46 -15.25
C VAL A 272 5.53 -13.13 -16.33
N GLU A 273 4.39 -13.84 -16.40
CA GLU A 273 3.27 -13.47 -17.26
C GLU A 273 2.66 -12.13 -16.84
N SER A 274 2.49 -11.91 -15.55
CA SER A 274 1.86 -10.70 -14.98
C SER A 274 2.84 -9.71 -14.35
N MET A 275 4.04 -10.15 -13.95
CA MET A 275 5.03 -9.33 -13.26
C MET A 275 6.28 -9.15 -14.14
N PRO A 276 6.58 -7.92 -14.62
CA PRO A 276 7.76 -7.64 -15.41
C PRO A 276 9.05 -8.00 -14.67
N VAL A 277 10.00 -8.64 -15.39
CA VAL A 277 11.32 -8.99 -14.86
C VAL A 277 12.44 -8.58 -15.83
N GLY A 278 13.64 -8.37 -15.27
CA GLY A 278 14.85 -8.07 -16.05
C GLY A 278 14.91 -6.62 -16.56
N PRO A 279 15.74 -6.31 -17.59
CA PRO A 279 16.05 -4.93 -17.94
C PRO A 279 15.16 -4.33 -19.03
N LYS A 280 14.16 -5.05 -19.55
CA LYS A 280 13.36 -4.57 -20.70
C LYS A 280 12.27 -3.57 -20.29
N VAL A 281 12.52 -2.28 -20.43
CA VAL A 281 11.63 -1.15 -20.13
C VAL A 281 10.20 -1.35 -20.66
N LYS A 282 10.04 -1.83 -21.88
CA LYS A 282 8.73 -1.97 -22.54
C LYS A 282 7.71 -2.75 -21.70
N ARG A 283 8.12 -3.85 -21.07
CA ARG A 283 7.23 -4.66 -20.23
C ARG A 283 6.76 -3.94 -18.96
N TYR A 284 7.60 -3.09 -18.39
CA TYR A 284 7.24 -2.27 -17.24
C TYR A 284 6.23 -1.19 -17.62
N VAL A 285 6.46 -0.53 -18.77
CA VAL A 285 5.52 0.46 -19.30
C VAL A 285 4.16 -0.18 -19.58
N GLU A 286 4.13 -1.34 -20.23
CA GLU A 286 2.89 -2.08 -20.51
C GLU A 286 2.14 -2.43 -19.23
N SER A 287 2.81 -2.97 -18.22
CA SER A 287 2.20 -3.34 -16.94
C SER A 287 1.68 -2.12 -16.15
N ILE A 288 2.42 -1.02 -16.12
CA ILE A 288 1.99 0.21 -15.45
C ILE A 288 0.81 0.85 -16.21
N GLN A 289 0.81 0.77 -17.54
CA GLN A 289 -0.27 1.30 -18.36
C GLN A 289 -1.60 0.61 -18.09
N GLU A 290 -1.62 -0.69 -17.75
CA GLU A 290 -2.83 -1.41 -17.36
C GLU A 290 -3.54 -0.74 -16.15
N TYR A 291 -2.79 -0.26 -15.18
CA TYR A 291 -3.36 0.47 -14.03
C TYR A 291 -3.89 1.84 -14.43
N ILE A 292 -3.16 2.57 -15.28
CA ILE A 292 -3.60 3.87 -15.80
C ILE A 292 -4.90 3.70 -16.60
N ASP A 293 -4.96 2.70 -17.47
CA ASP A 293 -6.13 2.40 -18.29
C ASP A 293 -7.32 1.92 -17.44
N ALA A 294 -7.08 1.24 -16.31
CA ALA A 294 -8.10 0.88 -15.33
C ALA A 294 -8.63 2.08 -14.53
N GLY A 295 -8.02 3.27 -14.65
CA GLY A 295 -8.50 4.51 -14.04
C GLY A 295 -7.85 4.89 -12.70
N TYR A 296 -6.68 4.34 -12.39
CA TYR A 296 -5.89 4.78 -11.24
C TYR A 296 -5.21 6.14 -11.51
N ASP A 297 -5.27 7.04 -10.54
CA ASP A 297 -4.60 8.35 -10.60
C ASP A 297 -3.11 8.23 -10.25
N SER A 298 -2.75 7.23 -9.45
CA SER A 298 -1.40 7.02 -8.96
C SER A 298 -1.01 5.55 -9.03
N VAL A 299 0.23 5.27 -9.41
CA VAL A 299 0.77 3.90 -9.45
C VAL A 299 2.05 3.84 -8.62
N TYR A 300 2.10 2.94 -7.63
CA TYR A 300 3.31 2.69 -6.87
C TYR A 300 3.93 1.34 -7.23
N ILE A 301 5.24 1.36 -7.36
CA ILE A 301 5.99 0.25 -7.93
C ILE A 301 6.65 -0.53 -6.81
N HIS A 302 6.32 -1.81 -6.72
CA HIS A 302 6.94 -2.76 -5.82
C HIS A 302 8.07 -3.47 -6.55
N GLN A 303 9.31 -3.06 -6.30
CA GLN A 303 10.52 -3.73 -6.78
C GLN A 303 10.87 -4.88 -5.84
N VAL A 304 10.67 -6.11 -6.31
CA VAL A 304 11.02 -7.34 -5.59
C VAL A 304 12.53 -7.62 -5.65
N GLY A 305 13.11 -7.98 -4.52
CA GLY A 305 14.48 -8.43 -4.42
C GLY A 305 15.48 -7.38 -3.92
N PRO A 306 16.77 -7.75 -3.76
CA PRO A 306 17.73 -6.95 -2.99
C PRO A 306 18.34 -5.76 -3.75
N ASP A 307 18.34 -5.76 -5.10
CA ASP A 307 19.02 -4.72 -5.88
C ASP A 307 18.13 -3.48 -6.08
N GLN A 308 17.87 -2.77 -4.99
CA GLN A 308 17.05 -1.56 -4.99
C GLN A 308 17.78 -0.37 -5.66
N GLU A 309 19.08 -0.22 -5.46
CA GLU A 309 19.86 0.86 -6.10
C GLU A 309 19.93 0.70 -7.62
N GLY A 310 20.07 -0.53 -8.10
CA GLY A 310 20.00 -0.82 -9.54
C GLY A 310 18.63 -0.47 -10.11
N PHE A 311 17.55 -0.79 -9.38
CA PHE A 311 16.19 -0.41 -9.78
C PHE A 311 15.99 1.12 -9.80
N PHE A 312 16.44 1.88 -8.79
CA PHE A 312 16.32 3.33 -8.79
C PHE A 312 17.10 3.98 -9.94
N THR A 313 18.24 3.41 -10.31
CA THR A 313 18.99 3.84 -11.50
C THR A 313 18.20 3.58 -12.78
N PHE A 314 17.66 2.35 -12.94
CA PHE A 314 16.81 1.97 -14.07
C PHE A 314 15.54 2.83 -14.14
N TRP A 315 14.89 3.11 -13.01
CA TRP A 315 13.74 3.99 -12.93
C TRP A 315 14.05 5.38 -13.50
N ARG A 316 15.06 6.04 -12.95
CA ARG A 316 15.41 7.41 -13.32
C ARG A 316 15.88 7.53 -14.76
N ASP A 317 16.75 6.60 -15.20
CA ASP A 317 17.46 6.73 -16.47
C ASP A 317 16.67 6.16 -17.66
N GLU A 318 15.75 5.22 -17.43
CA GLU A 318 15.06 4.49 -18.49
C GLU A 318 13.53 4.46 -18.33
N LEU A 319 12.99 4.00 -17.18
CA LEU A 319 11.56 3.71 -17.05
C LEU A 319 10.71 4.98 -16.94
N GLN A 320 11.06 5.92 -16.06
CA GLN A 320 10.33 7.18 -15.91
C GLN A 320 10.27 7.97 -17.22
N PRO A 321 11.39 8.19 -17.97
CA PRO A 321 11.35 8.85 -19.27
C PRO A 321 10.51 8.11 -20.33
N ALA A 322 10.40 6.76 -20.23
CA ALA A 322 9.57 5.99 -21.14
C ALA A 322 8.08 6.15 -20.82
N LEU A 323 7.69 6.17 -19.52
CA LEU A 323 6.33 6.43 -19.08
C LEU A 323 5.86 7.84 -19.45
N GLU A 324 6.69 8.86 -19.28
CA GLU A 324 6.39 10.24 -19.68
C GLU A 324 6.13 10.38 -21.19
N LYS A 325 6.77 9.55 -22.01
CA LYS A 325 6.53 9.51 -23.46
C LYS A 325 5.27 8.72 -23.84
N ALA A 326 4.95 7.68 -23.07
CA ALA A 326 3.78 6.83 -23.32
C ALA A 326 2.47 7.53 -22.91
N THR A 327 2.54 8.42 -21.90
CA THR A 327 1.41 9.24 -21.42
C THR A 327 1.71 10.72 -21.73
N PRO A 328 1.49 11.20 -22.98
CA PRO A 328 1.86 12.55 -23.37
C PRO A 328 1.12 13.59 -22.54
N ARG A 329 1.86 14.56 -21.98
CA ARG A 329 1.29 15.77 -21.38
C ARG A 329 0.57 16.57 -22.47
N GLU A 330 -0.72 16.79 -22.35
CA GLU A 330 -1.33 17.87 -23.13
C GLU A 330 -0.67 19.19 -22.68
N PRO A 331 -0.16 20.01 -23.61
CA PRO A 331 0.46 21.27 -23.24
C PRO A 331 -0.58 22.16 -22.57
N ILE A 332 -0.28 22.67 -21.37
CA ILE A 332 -1.07 23.72 -20.73
C ILE A 332 -1.14 24.87 -21.72
N ALA A 333 -2.31 25.13 -22.26
CA ALA A 333 -2.55 26.32 -23.06
C ALA A 333 -2.34 27.54 -22.14
N VAL A 334 -1.19 28.21 -22.27
CA VAL A 334 -0.93 29.51 -21.64
C VAL A 334 -1.82 30.51 -22.36
N GLY A 335 -2.94 30.85 -21.74
CA GLY A 335 -3.86 31.90 -22.12
C GLY A 335 -3.55 33.20 -21.36
#